data_e839b453adedc3d82a4d8519d999dedc
#
_entry.id   e839b453adedc3d82a4d8519d999dedc
#
_cell.length_a   1.000
_cell.length_b   1.000
_cell.length_c   1.000
_cell.angle_alpha   90.00
_cell.angle_beta   90.00
_cell.angle_gamma   90.00
#
_symmetry.space_group_name_H-M   'P 1'
#
loop_
_entity.id
_entity.type
_entity.pdbx_description
1 polymer ?
#
loop_
_entity_poly.entity_id
_entity_poly.type
_entity_poly.pdbx_seq_one_letter_code
_entity_poly.pdbx_strand_id
1 'polypeptide(L)'
;MRTFRPSPLTPEAFEPFGEVISVREDAQHYPINYGATTRYHALGHTTATDGQVILSIFRSTPLPALILKIMERHPDGSQAFMPLNGRPYLVAVAPPGELDPSRIEVFLADGSQGVNYAAGPWHH
;
A
#
# COMPACT_ATOMS: atom_id res chain seq x y z
N MET A 1 20.36 9.30 14.01
CA MET A 1 19.37 9.21 12.91
C MET A 1 19.41 7.81 12.31
N ARG A 2 18.27 7.20 12.16
CA ARG A 2 18.18 5.86 11.58
C ARG A 2 18.09 5.96 10.05
N THR A 3 18.86 5.15 9.36
CA THR A 3 18.83 5.05 7.90
C THR A 3 18.11 3.76 7.50
N PHE A 4 17.17 3.88 6.56
CA PHE A 4 16.43 2.74 6.04
C PHE A 4 16.97 2.34 4.68
N ARG A 5 17.07 1.03 4.47
CA ARG A 5 17.32 0.46 3.14
C ARG A 5 15.99 -0.14 2.65
N PRO A 6 15.38 0.44 1.62
CA PRO A 6 14.11 -0.10 1.13
C PRO A 6 14.28 -1.51 0.59
N SER A 7 13.34 -2.37 0.93
CA SER A 7 13.22 -3.71 0.35
C SER A 7 12.17 -3.69 -0.76
N PRO A 8 12.26 -4.58 -1.75
CA PRO A 8 11.21 -4.69 -2.76
C PRO A 8 9.85 -4.96 -2.10
N LEU A 9 8.81 -4.30 -2.59
CA LEU A 9 7.45 -4.54 -2.12
C LEU A 9 6.96 -5.87 -2.68
N THR A 10 6.67 -6.83 -1.79
CA THR A 10 6.10 -8.13 -2.15
C THR A 10 4.87 -8.39 -1.29
N PRO A 11 3.90 -9.18 -1.81
CA PRO A 11 2.71 -9.53 -1.02
C PRO A 11 3.06 -10.19 0.31
N GLU A 12 4.08 -11.05 0.33
CA GLU A 12 4.48 -11.79 1.52
C GLU A 12 5.09 -10.86 2.57
N ALA A 13 5.98 -9.97 2.17
CA ALA A 13 6.65 -9.06 3.09
C ALA A 13 5.68 -7.99 3.63
N PHE A 14 4.68 -7.61 2.84
CA PHE A 14 3.72 -6.58 3.21
C PHE A 14 2.52 -7.13 3.99
N GLU A 15 2.37 -8.44 4.07
CA GLU A 15 1.20 -9.08 4.68
C GLU A 15 0.83 -8.53 6.06
N PRO A 16 1.76 -8.26 7.00
CA PRO A 16 1.41 -7.69 8.29
C PRO A 16 0.76 -6.31 8.24
N PHE A 17 0.89 -5.61 7.13
CA PHE A 17 0.47 -4.21 7.00
C PHE A 17 -0.72 -4.03 6.05
N GLY A 18 -0.98 -5.02 5.20
CA GLY A 18 -2.05 -4.94 4.22
C GLY A 18 -1.80 -5.83 3.01
N GLU A 19 -2.30 -5.37 1.88
CA GLU A 19 -2.26 -6.14 0.64
C GLU A 19 -1.56 -5.35 -0.46
N VAL A 20 -0.89 -6.05 -1.36
CA VAL A 20 -0.29 -5.45 -2.55
C VAL A 20 -1.26 -5.64 -3.72
N ILE A 21 -1.58 -4.54 -4.39
CA ILE A 21 -2.49 -4.54 -5.53
C ILE A 21 -1.65 -4.51 -6.79
N SER A 22 -1.50 -5.66 -7.44
CA SER A 22 -0.70 -5.78 -8.65
C SER A 22 -1.12 -6.99 -9.48
N VAL A 23 -0.78 -6.95 -10.77
CA VAL A 23 -0.97 -8.11 -11.63
C VAL A 23 0.00 -9.20 -11.21
N ARG A 24 -0.55 -10.37 -10.85
CA ARG A 24 0.25 -11.51 -10.41
C ARG A 24 -0.38 -12.81 -10.89
N GLU A 25 0.45 -13.74 -11.32
CA GLU A 25 -0.03 -15.06 -11.76
C GLU A 25 -0.60 -15.91 -10.61
N ASP A 26 -0.14 -15.70 -9.37
CA ASP A 26 -0.65 -16.40 -8.19
C ASP A 26 -1.97 -15.83 -7.66
N ALA A 27 -2.43 -14.69 -8.17
CA ALA A 27 -3.74 -14.16 -7.85
C ALA A 27 -4.81 -14.87 -8.70
N GLN A 28 -6.01 -14.97 -8.15
CA GLN A 28 -7.14 -15.47 -8.92
C GLN A 28 -7.37 -14.56 -10.12
N HIS A 29 -7.36 -15.12 -11.32
CA HIS A 29 -7.59 -14.37 -12.54
C HIS A 29 -8.27 -15.23 -13.61
N TYR A 30 -9.02 -14.58 -14.46
CA TYR A 30 -9.76 -15.27 -15.51
C TYR A 30 -10.17 -14.30 -16.61
N PRO A 31 -10.38 -14.80 -17.84
CA PRO A 31 -10.82 -13.96 -18.94
C PRO A 31 -12.30 -13.60 -18.79
N ILE A 32 -12.63 -12.38 -19.22
CA ILE A 32 -14.00 -11.89 -19.34
C ILE A 32 -14.14 -11.20 -20.70
N ASN A 33 -15.35 -10.80 -21.08
CA ASN A 33 -15.63 -10.10 -22.32
C ASN A 33 -15.08 -10.85 -23.53
N TYR A 34 -15.42 -12.15 -23.65
CA TYR A 34 -15.00 -13.02 -24.76
C TYR A 34 -13.47 -13.14 -24.89
N GLY A 35 -12.77 -13.04 -23.75
CA GLY A 35 -11.31 -13.14 -23.74
C GLY A 35 -10.57 -11.84 -23.99
N ALA A 36 -11.28 -10.74 -24.23
CA ALA A 36 -10.65 -9.45 -24.49
C ALA A 36 -10.02 -8.83 -23.24
N THR A 37 -10.46 -9.24 -22.06
CA THR A 37 -10.00 -8.69 -20.78
C THR A 37 -9.67 -9.82 -19.83
N THR A 38 -8.58 -9.66 -19.09
CA THR A 38 -8.27 -10.55 -17.94
C THR A 38 -8.58 -9.81 -16.66
N ARG A 39 -9.44 -10.40 -15.83
CA ARG A 39 -9.73 -9.87 -14.50
C ARG A 39 -8.82 -10.52 -13.48
N TYR A 40 -8.08 -9.70 -12.75
CA TYR A 40 -7.34 -10.10 -11.55
C TYR A 40 -8.20 -9.78 -10.35
N HIS A 41 -8.73 -10.83 -9.73
CA HIS A 41 -9.86 -10.74 -8.81
C HIS A 41 -9.42 -10.48 -7.39
N ALA A 42 -10.10 -9.52 -6.70
CA ALA A 42 -9.99 -9.31 -5.25
C ALA A 42 -8.54 -9.19 -4.77
N LEU A 43 -7.75 -8.34 -5.44
CA LEU A 43 -6.36 -8.10 -5.05
C LEU A 43 -6.26 -7.34 -3.73
N GLY A 44 -7.29 -6.61 -3.35
CA GLY A 44 -7.39 -5.91 -2.08
C GLY A 44 -8.82 -5.95 -1.57
N HIS A 45 -8.98 -5.90 -0.26
CA HIS A 45 -10.27 -5.94 0.41
C HIS A 45 -10.44 -4.67 1.23
N THR A 46 -11.45 -3.87 0.90
CA THR A 46 -11.75 -2.66 1.64
C THR A 46 -12.53 -2.98 2.91
N THR A 47 -12.20 -2.30 3.99
CA THR A 47 -12.93 -2.39 5.25
C THR A 47 -13.26 -0.99 5.74
N ALA A 48 -14.44 -0.84 6.34
CA ALA A 48 -14.83 0.39 7.01
C ALA A 48 -15.76 0.02 8.16
N THR A 49 -15.42 0.46 9.37
CA THR A 49 -16.26 0.20 10.54
C THR A 49 -17.49 1.10 10.52
N ASP A 50 -17.34 2.30 10.02
CA ASP A 50 -18.39 3.32 10.01
C ASP A 50 -18.16 4.29 8.87
N GLY A 51 -19.22 4.95 8.40
CA GLY A 51 -19.16 5.97 7.39
C GLY A 51 -19.16 5.43 5.97
N GLN A 52 -18.72 6.26 5.03
CA GLN A 52 -18.73 5.98 3.60
C GLN A 52 -17.32 5.69 3.10
N VAL A 53 -17.24 4.83 2.09
CA VAL A 53 -16.01 4.67 1.32
C VAL A 53 -15.94 5.81 0.31
N ILE A 54 -14.82 6.53 0.31
CA ILE A 54 -14.58 7.66 -0.60
C ILE A 54 -13.36 7.40 -1.46
N LEU A 55 -13.31 8.11 -2.59
CA LEU A 55 -12.15 8.09 -3.48
C LEU A 55 -11.60 9.51 -3.57
N SER A 56 -10.27 9.61 -3.51
CA SER A 56 -9.58 10.90 -3.59
C SER A 56 -8.32 10.75 -4.44
N ILE A 57 -7.81 11.86 -4.94
CA ILE A 57 -6.52 11.90 -5.64
C ILE A 57 -5.57 12.75 -4.82
N PHE A 58 -4.38 12.23 -4.57
CA PHE A 58 -3.30 12.97 -3.92
C PHE A 58 -2.24 13.31 -4.96
N ARG A 59 -1.93 14.58 -5.08
CA ARG A 59 -0.85 15.06 -5.94
C ARG A 59 0.21 15.69 -5.04
N SER A 60 1.41 15.11 -5.06
CA SER A 60 2.49 15.52 -4.16
C SER A 60 3.71 15.94 -4.95
N THR A 61 4.46 16.87 -4.37
CA THR A 61 5.80 17.21 -4.85
C THR A 61 6.80 16.29 -4.17
N PRO A 62 7.74 15.70 -4.92
CA PRO A 62 8.80 14.89 -4.31
C PRO A 62 9.59 15.70 -3.29
N LEU A 63 9.91 15.07 -2.15
CA LEU A 63 10.72 15.72 -1.12
C LEU A 63 12.17 15.78 -1.58
N PRO A 64 12.86 16.91 -1.33
CA PRO A 64 14.30 17.04 -1.69
C PRO A 64 15.19 16.04 -0.95
N ALA A 65 14.77 15.67 0.28
CA ALA A 65 15.42 14.65 1.07
C ALA A 65 14.34 13.68 1.56
N LEU A 66 14.65 12.38 1.49
CA LEU A 66 13.72 11.34 1.92
C LEU A 66 13.85 11.15 3.43
N ILE A 67 13.30 12.10 4.18
CA ILE A 67 13.29 12.08 5.65
C ILE A 67 11.87 11.78 6.11
N LEU A 68 11.73 10.67 6.84
CA LEU A 68 10.46 10.28 7.41
C LEU A 68 10.23 11.07 8.71
N LYS A 69 9.25 11.96 8.70
CA LYS A 69 8.92 12.84 9.84
C LYS A 69 7.57 12.53 10.45
N ILE A 70 6.66 11.96 9.69
CA ILE A 70 5.27 11.77 10.10
C ILE A 70 4.84 10.36 9.73
N MET A 71 4.21 9.68 10.69
CA MET A 71 3.48 8.43 10.46
C MET A 71 2.04 8.66 10.92
N GLU A 72 1.10 8.05 10.20
CA GLU A 72 -0.31 8.12 10.54
C GLU A 72 -0.95 6.74 10.52
N ARG A 73 -2.08 6.60 11.18
CA ARG A 73 -2.85 5.36 11.18
C ARG A 73 -4.33 5.66 11.03
N HIS A 74 -5.06 4.69 10.50
CA HIS A 74 -6.50 4.74 10.37
C HIS A 74 -7.08 3.50 11.06
N PRO A 75 -7.58 3.63 12.31
CA PRO A 75 -8.02 2.45 13.06
C PRO A 75 -9.36 1.88 12.58
N ASP A 76 -10.16 2.66 11.86
CA ASP A 76 -11.54 2.29 11.53
C ASP A 76 -11.75 1.90 10.07
N GLY A 77 -10.71 1.90 9.26
CA GLY A 77 -10.84 1.53 7.87
C GLY A 77 -9.51 1.28 7.17
N SER A 78 -9.57 0.56 6.07
CA SER A 78 -8.45 0.37 5.17
C SER A 78 -8.26 1.60 4.27
N GLN A 79 -7.09 1.71 3.67
CA GLN A 79 -6.80 2.78 2.73
C GLN A 79 -5.99 2.24 1.56
N ALA A 80 -6.61 2.27 0.37
CA ALA A 80 -5.97 1.77 -0.84
C ALA A 80 -5.39 2.92 -1.66
N PHE A 81 -4.17 2.72 -2.16
CA PHE A 81 -3.50 3.65 -3.05
C PHE A 81 -3.06 2.93 -4.32
N MET A 82 -3.35 3.55 -5.47
CA MET A 82 -2.82 3.12 -6.76
C MET A 82 -2.06 4.28 -7.39
N PRO A 83 -0.80 4.07 -7.84
CA PRO A 83 -0.07 5.12 -8.54
C PRO A 83 -0.70 5.37 -9.92
N LEU A 84 -0.77 6.64 -10.30
CA LEU A 84 -1.33 7.02 -11.59
C LEU A 84 -0.26 7.41 -12.61
N ASN A 85 0.99 7.57 -12.19
CA ASN A 85 2.07 8.05 -13.06
C ASN A 85 3.10 6.99 -13.45
N GLY A 86 2.95 5.75 -12.95
CA GLY A 86 3.87 4.67 -13.26
C GLY A 86 5.27 4.79 -12.65
N ARG A 87 5.46 5.71 -11.70
CA ARG A 87 6.77 5.92 -11.08
C ARG A 87 6.93 5.12 -9.79
N PRO A 88 8.13 4.62 -9.49
CA PRO A 88 8.41 3.99 -8.20
C PRO A 88 8.19 4.96 -7.04
N TYR A 89 7.79 4.41 -5.90
CA TYR A 89 7.60 5.21 -4.69
C TYR A 89 7.92 4.37 -3.44
N LEU A 90 8.14 5.05 -2.33
CA LEU A 90 8.47 4.41 -1.07
C LEU A 90 7.20 4.21 -0.24
N VAL A 91 7.16 3.09 0.46
CA VAL A 91 6.08 2.73 1.38
C VAL A 91 6.69 2.48 2.74
N ALA A 92 6.37 3.34 3.70
CA ALA A 92 6.85 3.22 5.07
C ALA A 92 5.71 2.79 5.98
N VAL A 93 5.92 1.74 6.76
CA VAL A 93 4.90 1.13 7.61
C VAL A 93 5.46 0.69 8.95
N ALA A 94 4.59 0.54 9.93
CA ALA A 94 4.91 -0.05 11.22
C ALA A 94 3.70 -0.80 11.77
N PRO A 95 3.92 -1.79 12.65
CA PRO A 95 2.82 -2.56 13.24
C PRO A 95 1.83 -1.68 14.01
N PRO A 96 0.57 -2.13 14.17
CA PRO A 96 -0.42 -1.40 14.95
C PRO A 96 -0.04 -1.32 16.42
N GLY A 97 -0.74 -0.46 17.15
CA GLY A 97 -0.48 -0.20 18.56
C GLY A 97 0.34 1.07 18.73
N GLU A 98 1.12 1.14 19.80
CA GLU A 98 2.02 2.26 20.02
C GLU A 98 3.12 2.26 18.97
N LEU A 99 3.39 3.42 18.37
CA LEU A 99 4.42 3.52 17.34
C LEU A 99 5.79 3.26 17.94
N ASP A 100 6.43 2.22 17.44
CA ASP A 100 7.80 1.85 17.78
C ASP A 100 8.68 2.14 16.54
N PRO A 101 9.51 3.19 16.58
CA PRO A 101 10.34 3.52 15.43
C PRO A 101 11.32 2.41 15.02
N SER A 102 11.71 1.53 15.95
CA SER A 102 12.59 0.41 15.62
C SER A 102 11.93 -0.65 14.74
N ARG A 103 10.61 -0.62 14.63
CA ARG A 103 9.83 -1.58 13.84
C ARG A 103 9.30 -1.00 12.53
N ILE A 104 9.72 0.20 12.17
CA ILE A 104 9.38 0.78 10.88
C ILE A 104 10.10 0.01 9.79
N GLU A 105 9.36 -0.40 8.77
CA GLU A 105 9.89 -1.02 7.55
C GLU A 105 9.59 -0.13 6.35
N VAL A 106 10.51 -0.09 5.41
CA VAL A 106 10.36 0.69 4.18
C VAL A 106 10.48 -0.22 2.99
N PHE A 107 9.51 -0.14 2.11
CA PHE A 107 9.46 -0.90 0.87
C PHE A 107 9.57 0.03 -0.33
N LEU A 108 10.17 -0.47 -1.40
CA LEU A 108 10.14 0.20 -2.70
C LEU A 108 9.09 -0.48 -3.57
N ALA A 109 8.04 0.24 -3.89
CA ALA A 109 7.06 -0.18 -4.87
C ALA A 109 7.51 0.23 -6.26
N ASP A 110 7.38 -0.65 -7.24
CA ASP A 110 7.50 -0.21 -8.61
C ASP A 110 6.21 0.52 -9.04
N GLY A 111 6.25 1.18 -10.17
CA GLY A 111 5.14 2.02 -10.60
C GLY A 111 3.86 1.26 -11.01
N SER A 112 3.89 -0.07 -11.00
CA SER A 112 2.73 -0.91 -11.32
C SER A 112 2.03 -1.48 -10.09
N GLN A 113 2.59 -1.25 -8.90
CA GLN A 113 2.06 -1.79 -7.65
C GLN A 113 1.33 -0.73 -6.85
N GLY A 114 0.13 -1.05 -6.39
CA GLY A 114 -0.57 -0.30 -5.36
C GLY A 114 -0.50 -1.03 -4.03
N VAL A 115 -0.95 -0.38 -2.98
CA VAL A 115 -1.04 -0.96 -1.64
C VAL A 115 -2.43 -0.70 -1.07
N ASN A 116 -2.89 -1.64 -0.27
CA ASN A 116 -4.09 -1.45 0.55
C ASN A 116 -3.68 -1.61 2.01
N TYR A 117 -3.48 -0.48 2.68
CA TYR A 117 -3.14 -0.50 4.11
C TYR A 117 -4.31 -1.04 4.89
N ALA A 118 -4.08 -2.06 5.72
CA ALA A 118 -5.08 -2.55 6.64
C ALA A 118 -5.42 -1.47 7.67
N ALA A 119 -6.60 -1.58 8.29
CA ALA A 119 -6.93 -0.75 9.44
C ALA A 119 -5.98 -1.08 10.59
N GLY A 120 -5.38 -0.06 11.19
CA GLY A 120 -4.53 -0.19 12.37
C GLY A 120 -3.05 0.08 12.16
N PRO A 121 -2.34 -0.57 11.22
CA PRO A 121 -0.91 -0.28 11.01
C PRO A 121 -0.62 1.18 10.72
N TRP A 122 0.56 1.63 11.14
CA TRP A 122 1.07 2.96 10.82
C TRP A 122 1.59 2.99 9.39
N HIS A 123 1.40 4.11 8.72
CA HIS A 123 1.96 4.35 7.38
C HIS A 123 2.26 5.84 7.18
N HIS A 124 3.01 6.09 6.13
CA HIS A 124 3.33 7.46 5.73
C HIS A 124 2.78 7.75 4.35
#